data_c2c2c8c823c4c743aedcbe72c24b6ff8
#
_entry.id   c2c2c8c823c4c743aedcbe72c24b6ff8
#
_cell.length_a   1.000
_cell.length_b   1.000
_cell.length_c   1.000
_cell.angle_alpha   90.00
_cell.angle_beta   90.00
_cell.angle_gamma   90.00
#
_symmetry.space_group_name_H-M   'P 1'
#
loop_
_entity.id
_entity.type
_entity.pdbx_description
1 polymer ?
#
loop_
_entity_poly.entity_id
_entity_poly.type
_entity_poly.pdbx_seq_one_letter_code
_entity_poly.pdbx_strand_id
1 'polypeptide(L)'
;MGLLMMPLLPMGSRYTGVDFSENMIASATQIFQNAGINAEFVCSDILSYQPKRRYDMVISQAMLRHVDDGKKYLQKMVGFLKKDGILVSMECNREFEANGLYIKGMDYGNLCSHEGLEKLWRMELEKQNRDYSIAMKIPHYMKEIGLKNVETRMNDRVTFLEPEQKKYDEVLDSIIKGDCWGEEKVDGELEEMISFFMNHGMNRKEAEDHCRQQNGIVRFLKENRNEAALTKAMGYMISYGWR
;
A
#
# COMPACT_ATOMS: atom_id res chain seq x y z
N MET A 1 -2.80 9.46 0.16
CA MET A 1 -2.34 8.59 1.25
C MET A 1 -1.73 9.30 2.45
N GLY A 2 -1.14 10.48 2.33
CA GLY A 2 -0.69 11.30 3.47
C GLY A 2 -1.76 11.64 4.53
N LEU A 3 -3.00 11.33 4.24
CA LEU A 3 -4.18 11.53 5.10
C LEU A 3 -4.18 10.73 6.40
N LEU A 4 -3.56 9.56 6.42
CA LEU A 4 -3.46 8.72 7.61
C LEU A 4 -2.60 9.37 8.71
N MET A 5 -1.78 10.35 8.35
CA MET A 5 -0.89 11.04 9.28
C MET A 5 -1.55 12.28 9.92
N MET A 6 -2.69 12.76 9.40
CA MET A 6 -3.36 13.95 9.93
C MET A 6 -3.61 13.91 11.46
N PRO A 7 -4.13 12.81 12.02
CA PRO A 7 -4.39 12.76 13.46
C PRO A 7 -3.13 12.71 14.32
N LEU A 8 -1.97 12.42 13.71
CA LEU A 8 -0.69 12.25 14.39
C LEU A 8 0.17 13.53 14.38
N LEU A 9 -0.28 14.58 13.67
CA LEU A 9 0.45 15.83 13.62
C LEU A 9 0.26 16.61 14.92
N PRO A 10 1.32 16.87 15.72
CA PRO A 10 1.21 17.75 16.87
C PRO A 10 0.71 19.13 16.47
N MET A 11 -0.01 19.81 17.37
CA MET A 11 -0.43 21.20 17.14
C MET A 11 0.79 22.07 16.83
N GLY A 12 0.68 22.90 15.77
CA GLY A 12 1.77 23.75 15.31
C GLY A 12 2.76 23.10 14.36
N SER A 13 2.55 21.81 13.99
CA SER A 13 3.36 21.16 12.96
C SER A 13 3.20 21.84 11.60
N ARG A 14 4.29 21.89 10.84
CA ARG A 14 4.28 22.32 9.45
C ARG A 14 4.41 21.08 8.57
N TYR A 15 3.41 20.84 7.76
CA TYR A 15 3.35 19.68 6.87
C TYR A 15 3.64 20.08 5.42
N THR A 16 4.45 19.30 4.73
CA THR A 16 4.66 19.39 3.29
C THR A 16 4.47 18.01 2.68
N GLY A 17 3.47 17.87 1.81
CA GLY A 17 3.22 16.66 1.03
C GLY A 17 3.82 16.79 -0.37
N VAL A 18 4.49 15.75 -0.85
CA VAL A 18 5.05 15.69 -2.20
C VAL A 18 4.53 14.43 -2.89
N ASP A 19 3.97 14.58 -4.06
CA ASP A 19 3.53 13.48 -4.92
C ASP A 19 3.71 13.89 -6.39
N PHE A 20 3.96 12.95 -7.28
CA PHE A 20 4.09 13.24 -8.71
C PHE A 20 2.72 13.35 -9.41
N SER A 21 1.64 12.87 -8.79
CA SER A 21 0.29 12.86 -9.32
C SER A 21 -0.46 14.15 -8.96
N GLU A 22 -0.81 14.93 -9.96
CA GLU A 22 -1.63 16.14 -9.79
C GLU A 22 -2.98 15.84 -9.11
N ASN A 23 -3.62 14.71 -9.46
CA ASN A 23 -4.89 14.31 -8.86
C ASN A 23 -4.75 14.00 -7.37
N MET A 24 -3.64 13.35 -6.96
CA MET A 24 -3.39 13.07 -5.55
C MET A 24 -3.10 14.35 -4.77
N ILE A 25 -2.35 15.28 -5.35
CA ILE A 25 -2.10 16.61 -4.76
C ILE A 25 -3.41 17.40 -4.60
N ALA A 26 -4.26 17.44 -5.63
CA ALA A 26 -5.54 18.13 -5.58
C ALA A 26 -6.44 17.54 -4.47
N SER A 27 -6.57 16.21 -4.43
CA SER A 27 -7.36 15.52 -3.41
C SER A 27 -6.84 15.77 -2.00
N ALA A 28 -5.51 15.69 -1.79
CA ALA A 28 -4.90 15.96 -0.49
C ALA A 28 -5.11 17.41 -0.05
N THR A 29 -4.95 18.36 -0.96
CA THR A 29 -5.20 19.78 -0.71
C THR A 29 -6.62 20.02 -0.22
N GLN A 30 -7.62 19.47 -0.92
CA GLN A 30 -9.03 19.59 -0.57
C GLN A 30 -9.32 19.05 0.83
N ILE A 31 -8.80 17.87 1.15
CA ILE A 31 -9.06 17.21 2.43
C ILE A 31 -8.44 17.99 3.60
N PHE A 32 -7.20 18.46 3.45
CA PHE A 32 -6.54 19.26 4.48
C PHE A 32 -7.23 20.61 4.69
N GLN A 33 -7.68 21.27 3.61
CA GLN A 33 -8.48 22.49 3.68
C GLN A 33 -9.78 22.25 4.43
N ASN A 34 -10.52 21.19 4.10
CA ASN A 34 -11.78 20.84 4.78
C ASN A 34 -11.57 20.54 6.28
N ALA A 35 -10.40 20.01 6.65
CA ALA A 35 -10.03 19.76 8.03
C ALA A 35 -9.46 20.97 8.77
N GLY A 36 -9.31 22.13 8.09
CA GLY A 36 -8.73 23.34 8.68
C GLY A 36 -7.22 23.20 8.98
N ILE A 37 -6.53 22.26 8.33
CA ILE A 37 -5.11 22.01 8.56
C ILE A 37 -4.30 22.73 7.49
N ASN A 38 -3.38 23.61 7.93
CA ASN A 38 -2.46 24.31 7.03
C ASN A 38 -1.33 23.36 6.60
N ALA A 39 -1.25 23.06 5.30
CA ALA A 39 -0.24 22.22 4.70
C ALA A 39 0.20 22.75 3.34
N GLU A 40 1.45 22.50 2.96
CA GLU A 40 1.99 22.76 1.62
C GLU A 40 1.96 21.45 0.83
N PHE A 41 1.40 21.47 -0.38
CA PHE A 41 1.41 20.33 -1.30
C PHE A 41 2.14 20.70 -2.58
N VAL A 42 3.06 19.81 -3.02
CA VAL A 42 3.92 20.04 -4.18
C VAL A 42 3.80 18.87 -5.14
N CYS A 43 3.37 19.12 -6.36
CA CYS A 43 3.41 18.15 -7.44
C CYS A 43 4.83 18.07 -7.99
N SER A 44 5.55 16.99 -7.67
CA SER A 44 6.94 16.79 -8.09
C SER A 44 7.37 15.33 -7.92
N ASP A 45 8.27 14.87 -8.79
CA ASP A 45 9.08 13.69 -8.51
C ASP A 45 10.02 13.97 -7.34
N ILE A 46 10.14 13.02 -6.41
CA ILE A 46 10.94 13.20 -5.18
C ILE A 46 12.44 13.35 -5.47
N LEU A 47 12.95 12.76 -6.54
CA LEU A 47 14.36 12.91 -6.94
C LEU A 47 14.64 14.32 -7.44
N SER A 48 13.67 14.95 -8.07
CA SER A 48 13.74 16.35 -8.57
C SER A 48 13.40 17.38 -7.51
N TYR A 49 12.64 16.99 -6.48
CA TYR A 49 12.19 17.88 -5.43
C TYR A 49 13.36 18.50 -4.65
N GLN A 50 13.28 19.82 -4.42
CA GLN A 50 14.22 20.58 -3.61
C GLN A 50 13.45 21.26 -2.48
N PRO A 51 13.62 20.82 -1.23
CA PRO A 51 12.90 21.40 -0.11
C PRO A 51 13.41 22.80 0.21
N LYS A 52 12.49 23.73 0.49
CA LYS A 52 12.82 25.09 0.94
C LYS A 52 13.46 25.13 2.35
N ARG A 53 13.33 24.03 3.10
CA ARG A 53 13.84 23.86 4.47
C ARG A 53 14.13 22.40 4.76
N ARG A 54 14.88 22.14 5.82
CA ARG A 54 15.06 20.79 6.34
C ARG A 54 13.93 20.45 7.31
N TYR A 55 13.61 19.14 7.40
CA TYR A 55 12.52 18.62 8.19
C TYR A 55 13.03 17.84 9.40
N ASP A 56 12.25 17.87 10.50
CA ASP A 56 12.49 17.04 11.69
C ASP A 56 12.14 15.58 11.40
N MET A 57 11.13 15.36 10.55
CA MET A 57 10.69 14.04 10.13
C MET A 57 10.39 14.02 8.63
N VAL A 58 10.82 12.97 7.96
CA VAL A 58 10.47 12.67 6.56
C VAL A 58 9.81 11.29 6.54
N ILE A 59 8.65 11.18 5.89
CA ILE A 59 7.87 9.94 5.83
C ILE A 59 7.68 9.54 4.37
N SER A 60 7.99 8.30 4.04
CA SER A 60 7.59 7.61 2.81
C SER A 60 6.49 6.62 3.11
N GLN A 61 5.41 6.63 2.33
CA GLN A 61 4.30 5.71 2.52
C GLN A 61 3.84 5.11 1.20
N ALA A 62 3.92 3.79 1.07
CA ALA A 62 3.45 2.99 -0.06
C ALA A 62 3.94 3.52 -1.43
N MET A 63 5.20 3.97 -1.47
CA MET A 63 5.81 4.59 -2.65
C MET A 63 6.98 3.76 -3.18
N LEU A 64 7.81 3.22 -2.28
CA LEU A 64 9.11 2.64 -2.68
C LEU A 64 8.98 1.40 -3.55
N ARG A 65 7.89 0.65 -3.44
CA ARG A 65 7.59 -0.48 -4.33
C ARG A 65 7.28 -0.09 -5.78
N HIS A 66 7.04 1.20 -6.04
CA HIS A 66 6.68 1.70 -7.37
C HIS A 66 7.85 2.37 -8.10
N VAL A 67 9.02 2.46 -7.47
CA VAL A 67 10.21 3.09 -8.03
C VAL A 67 11.27 2.04 -8.37
N ASP A 68 12.14 2.38 -9.32
CA ASP A 68 13.20 1.52 -9.84
C ASP A 68 14.38 1.30 -8.86
N ASP A 69 14.64 2.25 -7.97
CA ASP A 69 15.72 2.19 -6.99
C ASP A 69 15.31 2.79 -5.64
N GLY A 70 14.62 1.98 -4.82
CA GLY A 70 14.14 2.43 -3.50
C GLY A 70 15.25 2.96 -2.58
N LYS A 71 16.48 2.42 -2.69
CA LYS A 71 17.62 2.90 -1.91
C LYS A 71 18.03 4.33 -2.28
N LYS A 72 18.06 4.64 -3.59
CA LYS A 72 18.33 5.99 -4.10
C LYS A 72 17.30 7.01 -3.62
N TYR A 73 16.01 6.61 -3.63
CA TYR A 73 14.94 7.46 -3.10
C TYR A 73 15.08 7.70 -1.60
N LEU A 74 15.38 6.67 -0.80
CA LEU A 74 15.65 6.82 0.64
C LEU A 74 16.84 7.76 0.88
N GLN A 75 17.93 7.62 0.12
CA GLN A 75 19.10 8.49 0.23
C GLN A 75 18.76 9.96 -0.08
N LYS A 76 17.95 10.20 -1.11
CA LYS A 76 17.44 11.55 -1.42
C LYS A 76 16.64 12.12 -0.24
N MET A 77 15.75 11.32 0.37
CA MET A 77 14.91 11.72 1.50
C MET A 77 15.74 12.01 2.78
N VAL A 78 16.80 11.24 3.05
CA VAL A 78 17.75 11.56 4.14
C VAL A 78 18.33 12.97 3.93
N GLY A 79 18.58 13.35 2.68
CA GLY A 79 19.01 14.70 2.33
C GLY A 79 18.04 15.80 2.76
N PHE A 80 16.77 15.52 2.99
CA PHE A 80 15.76 16.49 3.43
C PHE A 80 15.72 16.68 4.96
N LEU A 81 16.33 15.77 5.73
CA LEU A 81 16.31 15.80 7.19
C LEU A 81 17.25 16.86 7.76
N LYS A 82 16.86 17.45 8.88
CA LYS A 82 17.77 18.14 9.79
C LYS A 82 18.79 17.16 10.39
N LYS A 83 19.82 17.67 11.07
CA LYS A 83 20.62 16.86 11.98
C LYS A 83 19.69 16.28 13.06
N ASP A 84 19.89 15.01 13.40
CA ASP A 84 19.06 14.26 14.37
C ASP A 84 17.59 14.11 13.95
N GLY A 85 17.24 14.39 12.69
CA GLY A 85 15.92 14.12 12.13
C GLY A 85 15.70 12.65 11.84
N ILE A 86 14.44 12.21 11.79
CA ILE A 86 14.02 10.82 11.58
C ILE A 86 13.45 10.59 10.19
N LEU A 87 13.92 9.54 9.51
CA LEU A 87 13.28 8.98 8.32
C LEU A 87 12.38 7.82 8.72
N VAL A 88 11.14 7.85 8.28
CA VAL A 88 10.16 6.77 8.46
C VAL A 88 9.72 6.25 7.10
N SER A 89 9.73 4.95 6.89
CA SER A 89 9.17 4.31 5.71
C SER A 89 8.10 3.31 6.10
N MET A 90 6.94 3.43 5.47
CA MET A 90 5.77 2.58 5.69
C MET A 90 5.44 1.89 4.37
N GLU A 91 5.81 0.63 4.24
CA GLU A 91 5.59 -0.15 3.01
C GLU A 91 4.90 -1.46 3.32
N CYS A 92 4.01 -1.87 2.44
CA CYS A 92 3.38 -3.17 2.48
C CYS A 92 4.28 -4.22 1.83
N ASN A 93 4.44 -5.37 2.47
CA ASN A 93 4.96 -6.55 1.80
C ASN A 93 3.79 -7.34 1.21
N ARG A 94 3.73 -7.41 -0.12
CA ARG A 94 2.62 -8.05 -0.84
C ARG A 94 2.52 -9.56 -0.57
N GLU A 95 3.62 -10.23 -0.32
CA GLU A 95 3.61 -11.66 0.02
C GLU A 95 2.89 -11.90 1.35
N PHE A 96 3.09 -11.03 2.35
CA PHE A 96 2.37 -11.12 3.64
C PHE A 96 0.91 -10.68 3.51
N GLU A 97 0.65 -9.63 2.71
CA GLU A 97 -0.71 -9.14 2.48
C GLU A 97 -1.57 -10.18 1.76
N ALA A 98 -1.00 -10.90 0.80
CA ALA A 98 -1.70 -11.92 0.03
C ALA A 98 -2.25 -13.07 0.90
N ASN A 99 -1.55 -13.43 1.97
CA ASN A 99 -1.98 -14.48 2.91
C ASN A 99 -2.84 -13.95 4.08
N GLY A 100 -3.13 -12.66 4.10
CA GLY A 100 -3.80 -11.98 5.21
C GLY A 100 -5.32 -11.94 5.14
N LEU A 101 -5.99 -12.83 4.39
CA LEU A 101 -7.44 -12.82 4.23
C LEU A 101 -8.07 -14.16 4.61
N TYR A 102 -9.07 -14.12 5.47
CA TYR A 102 -9.99 -15.21 5.74
C TYR A 102 -11.43 -14.72 5.62
N ILE A 103 -12.27 -15.44 4.88
CA ILE A 103 -13.70 -15.18 4.77
C ILE A 103 -14.42 -16.44 5.22
N LYS A 104 -15.27 -16.34 6.25
CA LYS A 104 -16.03 -17.46 6.78
C LYS A 104 -16.99 -17.99 5.71
N GLY A 105 -16.93 -19.29 5.47
CA GLY A 105 -17.73 -19.96 4.43
C GLY A 105 -17.00 -20.10 3.08
N MET A 106 -15.82 -19.50 2.91
CA MET A 106 -14.95 -19.74 1.76
C MET A 106 -13.76 -20.66 2.15
N ASP A 107 -13.28 -21.44 1.18
CA ASP A 107 -12.10 -22.27 1.39
C ASP A 107 -10.83 -21.42 1.52
N TYR A 108 -10.13 -21.56 2.66
CA TYR A 108 -8.94 -20.76 2.96
C TYR A 108 -7.78 -21.04 1.99
N GLY A 109 -7.62 -22.29 1.57
CA GLY A 109 -6.59 -22.66 0.60
C GLY A 109 -6.80 -21.96 -0.75
N ASN A 110 -8.05 -21.84 -1.19
CA ASN A 110 -8.37 -21.08 -2.40
C ASN A 110 -8.15 -19.57 -2.22
N LEU A 111 -8.45 -19.00 -1.04
CA LEU A 111 -8.20 -17.59 -0.75
C LEU A 111 -6.71 -17.24 -0.74
N CYS A 112 -5.84 -18.16 -0.36
CA CYS A 112 -4.40 -17.98 -0.24
C CYS A 112 -3.59 -18.63 -1.37
N SER A 113 -4.21 -18.97 -2.50
CA SER A 113 -3.52 -19.52 -3.67
C SER A 113 -2.90 -18.38 -4.51
N HIS A 114 -1.58 -18.28 -4.51
CA HIS A 114 -0.85 -17.13 -5.11
C HIS A 114 0.25 -17.53 -6.11
N GLU A 115 0.28 -18.78 -6.57
CA GLU A 115 1.34 -19.28 -7.48
C GLU A 115 1.56 -18.39 -8.71
N GLY A 116 0.47 -17.90 -9.31
CA GLY A 116 0.54 -16.97 -10.44
C GLY A 116 1.05 -15.58 -10.05
N LEU A 117 0.67 -15.05 -8.87
CA LEU A 117 1.11 -13.75 -8.40
C LEU A 117 2.61 -13.69 -8.14
N GLU A 118 3.23 -14.76 -7.65
CA GLU A 118 4.69 -14.82 -7.48
C GLU A 118 5.43 -14.62 -8.80
N LYS A 119 4.91 -15.16 -9.90
CA LYS A 119 5.48 -14.97 -11.24
C LYS A 119 5.36 -13.51 -11.70
N LEU A 120 4.20 -12.89 -11.48
CA LEU A 120 3.97 -11.47 -11.76
C LEU A 120 4.96 -10.61 -10.97
N TRP A 121 5.09 -10.80 -9.67
CA TRP A 121 5.99 -10.03 -8.82
C TRP A 121 7.45 -10.17 -9.25
N ARG A 122 7.88 -11.39 -9.60
CA ARG A 122 9.24 -11.64 -10.12
C ARG A 122 9.47 -10.92 -11.44
N MET A 123 8.51 -11.00 -12.35
CA MET A 123 8.63 -10.36 -13.65
C MET A 123 8.64 -8.84 -13.56
N GLU A 124 7.83 -8.24 -12.71
CA GLU A 124 7.86 -6.80 -12.49
C GLU A 124 9.18 -6.35 -11.86
N LEU A 125 9.74 -7.14 -10.94
CA LEU A 125 11.07 -6.87 -10.39
C LEU A 125 12.15 -6.93 -11.49
N GLU A 126 12.14 -7.96 -12.32
CA GLU A 126 13.16 -8.15 -13.39
C GLU A 126 13.06 -7.10 -14.50
N LYS A 127 11.84 -6.72 -14.90
CA LYS A 127 11.64 -5.82 -16.06
C LYS A 127 11.50 -4.34 -15.68
N GLN A 128 11.00 -4.04 -14.49
CA GLN A 128 10.63 -2.69 -14.08
C GLN A 128 11.27 -2.26 -12.75
N ASN A 129 12.08 -3.14 -12.13
CA ASN A 129 12.62 -2.98 -10.77
C ASN A 129 11.55 -2.69 -9.70
N ARG A 130 10.27 -3.03 -9.95
CA ARG A 130 9.21 -2.92 -8.96
C ARG A 130 9.30 -4.06 -7.97
N ASP A 131 9.67 -3.74 -6.75
CA ASP A 131 9.95 -4.72 -5.71
C ASP A 131 8.79 -4.80 -4.70
N TYR A 132 7.95 -5.80 -4.85
CA TYR A 132 6.81 -6.04 -3.94
C TYR A 132 7.23 -6.54 -2.55
N SER A 133 8.49 -6.96 -2.38
CA SER A 133 9.07 -7.37 -1.10
C SER A 133 9.99 -6.29 -0.49
N ILE A 134 10.01 -5.09 -1.05
CA ILE A 134 10.93 -4.01 -0.66
C ILE A 134 10.88 -3.68 0.83
N ALA A 135 9.73 -3.83 1.47
CA ALA A 135 9.55 -3.56 2.89
C ALA A 135 10.58 -4.30 3.77
N MET A 136 10.96 -5.53 3.39
CA MET A 136 11.96 -6.34 4.09
C MET A 136 13.40 -5.81 3.92
N LYS A 137 13.67 -5.08 2.84
CA LYS A 137 14.99 -4.57 2.47
C LYS A 137 15.27 -3.18 3.04
N ILE A 138 14.22 -2.40 3.31
CA ILE A 138 14.31 -1.01 3.76
C ILE A 138 15.20 -0.82 4.99
N PRO A 139 15.11 -1.59 6.10
CA PRO A 139 15.98 -1.39 7.25
C PRO A 139 17.47 -1.60 6.90
N HIS A 140 17.78 -2.49 5.98
CA HIS A 140 19.14 -2.69 5.48
C HIS A 140 19.61 -1.48 4.66
N TYR A 141 18.78 -1.00 3.74
CA TYR A 141 19.08 0.21 2.97
C TYR A 141 19.28 1.44 3.87
N MET A 142 18.46 1.60 4.90
CA MET A 142 18.61 2.68 5.89
C MET A 142 19.97 2.62 6.60
N LYS A 143 20.44 1.43 6.98
CA LYS A 143 21.79 1.27 7.56
C LYS A 143 22.89 1.57 6.56
N GLU A 144 22.78 1.09 5.33
CA GLU A 144 23.75 1.31 4.27
C GLU A 144 23.90 2.78 3.88
N ILE A 145 22.84 3.58 3.95
CA ILE A 145 22.86 5.02 3.71
C ILE A 145 23.23 5.86 4.95
N GLY A 146 23.62 5.21 6.04
CA GLY A 146 24.22 5.83 7.23
C GLY A 146 23.26 6.28 8.31
N LEU A 147 21.99 5.85 8.29
CA LEU A 147 21.05 6.12 9.39
C LEU A 147 21.44 5.30 10.63
N LYS A 148 21.22 5.91 11.80
CA LYS A 148 21.52 5.33 13.12
C LYS A 148 20.25 4.81 13.77
N ASN A 149 20.40 3.89 14.72
CA ASN A 149 19.30 3.33 15.51
C ASN A 149 18.13 2.85 14.63
N VAL A 150 18.47 2.16 13.53
CA VAL A 150 17.48 1.65 12.59
C VAL A 150 16.71 0.51 13.24
N GLU A 151 15.39 0.68 13.27
CA GLU A 151 14.45 -0.35 13.73
C GLU A 151 13.35 -0.56 12.70
N THR A 152 12.69 -1.70 12.78
CA THR A 152 11.50 -2.01 11.98
C THR A 152 10.46 -2.72 12.82
N ARG A 153 9.19 -2.44 12.53
CA ARG A 153 8.02 -3.01 13.19
C ARG A 153 6.97 -3.34 12.16
N MET A 154 6.15 -4.34 12.43
CA MET A 154 4.94 -4.58 11.67
C MET A 154 3.78 -3.86 12.37
N ASN A 155 2.84 -3.30 11.61
CA ASN A 155 1.62 -2.76 12.19
C ASN A 155 0.77 -3.90 12.76
N ASP A 156 -0.06 -3.58 13.74
CA ASP A 156 -0.99 -4.49 14.40
C ASP A 156 -2.41 -4.39 13.81
N ARG A 157 -2.55 -3.80 12.61
CA ARG A 157 -3.86 -3.58 11.99
C ARG A 157 -4.42 -4.90 11.47
N VAL A 158 -5.30 -5.49 12.26
CA VAL A 158 -6.15 -6.61 11.86
C VAL A 158 -7.59 -6.13 11.88
N THR A 159 -8.29 -6.32 10.79
CA THR A 159 -9.74 -6.10 10.72
C THR A 159 -10.43 -7.43 10.95
N PHE A 160 -11.16 -7.55 12.05
CA PHE A 160 -12.10 -8.62 12.30
C PHE A 160 -13.50 -8.06 12.14
N LEU A 161 -14.28 -8.58 11.22
CA LEU A 161 -15.59 -8.07 10.86
C LEU A 161 -16.64 -9.15 11.04
N GLU A 162 -17.67 -8.84 11.80
CA GLU A 162 -18.85 -9.67 12.06
C GLU A 162 -20.12 -8.83 11.87
N PRO A 163 -21.25 -9.43 11.41
CA PRO A 163 -22.48 -8.69 11.05
C PRO A 163 -23.07 -7.83 12.18
N GLU A 164 -22.88 -8.21 13.44
CA GLU A 164 -23.47 -7.52 14.61
C GLU A 164 -22.75 -6.22 14.97
N GLN A 165 -21.63 -5.91 14.32
CA GLN A 165 -20.86 -4.70 14.61
C GLN A 165 -21.57 -3.45 14.09
N LYS A 166 -21.61 -2.37 14.90
CA LYS A 166 -22.30 -1.10 14.57
C LYS A 166 -21.87 -0.46 13.25
N LYS A 167 -20.62 -0.71 12.81
CA LYS A 167 -20.02 -0.13 11.60
C LYS A 167 -19.80 -1.18 10.52
N TYR A 168 -20.54 -2.26 10.55
CA TYR A 168 -20.38 -3.39 9.66
C TYR A 168 -20.36 -2.97 8.18
N ASP A 169 -21.41 -2.29 7.73
CA ASP A 169 -21.53 -1.87 6.32
C ASP A 169 -20.42 -0.90 5.90
N GLU A 170 -20.10 0.09 6.76
CA GLU A 170 -19.04 1.06 6.49
C GLU A 170 -17.67 0.37 6.31
N VAL A 171 -17.36 -0.59 7.18
CA VAL A 171 -16.10 -1.33 7.15
C VAL A 171 -16.06 -2.29 5.96
N LEU A 172 -17.15 -3.03 5.71
CA LEU A 172 -17.25 -3.93 4.57
C LEU A 172 -17.11 -3.19 3.25
N ASP A 173 -17.80 -2.05 3.07
CA ASP A 173 -17.69 -1.23 1.87
C ASP A 173 -16.27 -0.67 1.68
N SER A 174 -15.61 -0.29 2.77
CA SER A 174 -14.20 0.14 2.72
C SER A 174 -13.27 -0.97 2.25
N ILE A 175 -13.49 -2.22 2.67
CA ILE A 175 -12.73 -3.39 2.24
C ILE A 175 -13.00 -3.67 0.76
N ILE A 176 -14.27 -3.79 0.37
CA ILE A 176 -14.70 -4.04 -1.01
C ILE A 176 -14.08 -3.00 -1.97
N LYS A 177 -14.16 -1.74 -1.61
CA LYS A 177 -13.57 -0.65 -2.42
C LYS A 177 -12.04 -0.72 -2.46
N GLY A 178 -11.41 -0.99 -1.33
CA GLY A 178 -9.95 -1.04 -1.21
C GLY A 178 -9.30 -2.17 -2.01
N ASP A 179 -9.98 -3.29 -2.12
CA ASP A 179 -9.52 -4.49 -2.84
C ASP A 179 -10.12 -4.62 -4.25
N CYS A 180 -10.88 -3.62 -4.71
CA CYS A 180 -11.53 -3.62 -6.01
C CYS A 180 -12.55 -4.77 -6.22
N TRP A 181 -13.23 -5.21 -5.15
CA TRP A 181 -14.24 -6.29 -5.18
C TRP A 181 -15.67 -5.79 -5.39
N GLY A 182 -15.86 -4.64 -6.03
CA GLY A 182 -17.19 -4.05 -6.23
C GLY A 182 -18.05 -4.83 -7.22
N GLU A 183 -17.45 -5.31 -8.31
CA GLU A 183 -18.15 -6.02 -9.39
C GLU A 183 -17.32 -7.17 -9.94
N GLU A 184 -18.01 -8.25 -10.34
CA GLU A 184 -17.37 -9.35 -11.06
C GLU A 184 -16.89 -8.87 -12.44
N LYS A 185 -15.71 -9.31 -12.84
CA LYS A 185 -15.21 -9.10 -14.19
C LYS A 185 -15.75 -10.16 -15.12
N VAL A 186 -16.44 -9.73 -16.17
CA VAL A 186 -17.09 -10.63 -17.13
C VAL A 186 -16.72 -10.26 -18.56
N ASP A 187 -16.93 -11.18 -19.50
CA ASP A 187 -16.74 -10.98 -20.94
C ASP A 187 -15.40 -10.29 -21.31
N GLY A 188 -15.47 -9.14 -21.98
CA GLY A 188 -14.30 -8.41 -22.46
C GLY A 188 -13.35 -7.96 -21.33
N GLU A 189 -13.88 -7.49 -20.21
CA GLU A 189 -13.05 -7.08 -19.04
C GLU A 189 -12.29 -8.26 -18.44
N LEU A 190 -12.92 -9.45 -18.41
CA LEU A 190 -12.28 -10.67 -17.92
C LEU A 190 -11.12 -11.08 -18.84
N GLU A 191 -11.31 -11.07 -20.16
CA GLU A 191 -10.24 -11.39 -21.13
C GLU A 191 -9.11 -10.35 -21.10
N GLU A 192 -9.41 -9.07 -20.88
CA GLU A 192 -8.39 -8.03 -20.67
C GLU A 192 -7.56 -8.30 -19.43
N MET A 193 -8.18 -8.68 -18.30
CA MET A 193 -7.47 -9.04 -17.08
C MET A 193 -6.62 -10.31 -17.25
N ILE A 194 -7.15 -11.34 -17.88
CA ILE A 194 -6.41 -12.56 -18.18
C ILE A 194 -5.18 -12.22 -19.05
N SER A 195 -5.38 -11.43 -20.10
CA SER A 195 -4.30 -10.96 -20.98
C SER A 195 -3.25 -10.15 -20.22
N PHE A 196 -3.68 -9.27 -19.29
CA PHE A 196 -2.78 -8.53 -18.43
C PHE A 196 -1.90 -9.48 -17.61
N PHE A 197 -2.47 -10.45 -16.91
CA PHE A 197 -1.72 -11.41 -16.09
C PHE A 197 -0.79 -12.29 -16.94
N MET A 198 -1.22 -12.71 -18.12
CA MET A 198 -0.36 -13.46 -19.05
C MET A 198 0.84 -12.64 -19.51
N ASN A 199 0.65 -11.37 -19.81
CA ASN A 199 1.72 -10.43 -20.16
C ASN A 199 2.69 -10.17 -18.98
N HIS A 200 2.26 -10.52 -17.76
CA HIS A 200 3.03 -10.42 -16.53
C HIS A 200 3.51 -11.79 -15.98
N GLY A 201 3.62 -12.80 -16.86
CA GLY A 201 4.32 -14.06 -16.57
C GLY A 201 3.45 -15.23 -16.13
N MET A 202 2.14 -15.06 -15.95
CA MET A 202 1.23 -16.17 -15.73
C MET A 202 0.98 -16.95 -17.02
N ASN A 203 0.80 -18.26 -16.94
CA ASN A 203 0.17 -18.96 -18.04
C ASN A 203 -1.35 -18.70 -18.03
N ARG A 204 -2.06 -19.04 -19.11
CA ARG A 204 -3.50 -18.78 -19.25
C ARG A 204 -4.31 -19.38 -18.12
N LYS A 205 -4.01 -20.64 -17.73
CA LYS A 205 -4.72 -21.31 -16.66
C LYS A 205 -4.56 -20.60 -15.31
N GLU A 206 -3.34 -20.20 -14.98
CA GLU A 206 -3.05 -19.44 -13.74
C GLU A 206 -3.79 -18.10 -13.71
N ALA A 207 -3.82 -17.39 -14.85
CA ALA A 207 -4.54 -16.13 -14.98
C ALA A 207 -6.06 -16.33 -14.81
N GLU A 208 -6.63 -17.36 -15.46
CA GLU A 208 -8.05 -17.72 -15.33
C GLU A 208 -8.40 -18.15 -13.90
N ASP A 209 -7.55 -18.96 -13.25
CA ASP A 209 -7.77 -19.41 -11.88
C ASP A 209 -7.73 -18.23 -10.90
N HIS A 210 -6.80 -17.30 -11.09
CA HIS A 210 -6.73 -16.07 -10.28
C HIS A 210 -7.97 -15.20 -10.48
N CYS A 211 -8.38 -14.94 -11.71
CA CYS A 211 -9.60 -14.16 -12.00
C CYS A 211 -10.85 -14.85 -11.44
N ARG A 212 -10.94 -16.17 -11.52
CA ARG A 212 -12.05 -16.95 -10.95
C ARG A 212 -12.10 -16.83 -9.43
N GLN A 213 -10.94 -16.86 -8.76
CA GLN A 213 -10.83 -16.64 -7.32
C GLN A 213 -11.36 -15.26 -6.94
N GLN A 214 -10.91 -14.21 -7.63
CA GLN A 214 -11.34 -12.83 -7.36
C GLN A 214 -12.85 -12.65 -7.59
N ASN A 215 -13.38 -13.14 -8.71
CA ASN A 215 -14.82 -13.13 -8.98
C ASN A 215 -15.60 -13.95 -7.95
N GLY A 216 -15.03 -15.06 -7.46
CA GLY A 216 -15.64 -15.87 -6.40
C GLY A 216 -15.80 -15.11 -5.09
N ILE A 217 -14.81 -14.28 -4.71
CA ILE A 217 -14.89 -13.40 -3.54
C ILE A 217 -15.99 -12.36 -3.74
N VAL A 218 -16.01 -11.69 -4.91
CA VAL A 218 -17.02 -10.67 -5.24
C VAL A 218 -18.43 -11.24 -5.12
N ARG A 219 -18.66 -12.40 -5.75
CA ARG A 219 -19.96 -13.08 -5.73
C ARG A 219 -20.37 -13.46 -4.32
N PHE A 220 -19.47 -14.09 -3.58
CA PHE A 220 -19.73 -14.49 -2.19
C PHE A 220 -20.13 -13.30 -1.31
N LEU A 221 -19.36 -12.21 -1.37
CA LEU A 221 -19.65 -11.01 -0.57
C LEU A 221 -20.94 -10.32 -1.00
N LYS A 222 -21.32 -10.38 -2.29
CA LYS A 222 -22.58 -9.84 -2.80
C LYS A 222 -23.78 -10.66 -2.33
N GLU A 223 -23.67 -11.99 -2.43
CA GLU A 223 -24.75 -12.92 -2.05
C GLU A 223 -24.94 -12.98 -0.51
N ASN A 224 -23.88 -12.83 0.24
CA ASN A 224 -23.87 -12.95 1.72
C ASN A 224 -23.62 -11.61 2.42
N ARG A 225 -23.95 -10.49 1.79
CA ARG A 225 -23.58 -9.15 2.28
C ARG A 225 -23.92 -8.92 3.76
N ASN A 226 -25.08 -9.40 4.22
CA ASN A 226 -25.57 -9.20 5.58
C ASN A 226 -25.04 -10.23 6.61
N GLU A 227 -24.32 -11.25 6.13
CA GLU A 227 -23.87 -12.38 6.94
C GLU A 227 -22.36 -12.64 6.82
N ALA A 228 -21.68 -11.90 5.93
CA ALA A 228 -20.26 -12.10 5.68
C ALA A 228 -19.42 -11.75 6.91
N ALA A 229 -18.67 -12.71 7.40
CA ALA A 229 -17.69 -12.51 8.46
C ALA A 229 -16.29 -12.75 7.92
N LEU A 230 -15.35 -11.86 8.25
CA LEU A 230 -13.99 -11.98 7.73
C LEU A 230 -12.93 -11.46 8.71
N THR A 231 -11.71 -11.97 8.52
CA THR A 231 -10.50 -11.42 9.13
C THR A 231 -9.55 -10.98 8.03
N LYS A 232 -9.08 -9.74 8.09
CA LYS A 232 -8.09 -9.21 7.16
C LYS A 232 -6.92 -8.57 7.89
N ALA A 233 -5.71 -9.08 7.64
CA ALA A 233 -4.46 -8.54 8.13
C ALA A 233 -3.71 -7.85 6.98
N MET A 234 -3.20 -6.64 7.22
CA MET A 234 -2.36 -5.93 6.26
C MET A 234 -0.93 -5.87 6.80
N GLY A 235 -0.01 -6.48 6.08
CA GLY A 235 1.40 -6.58 6.48
C GLY A 235 2.20 -5.30 6.22
N TYR A 236 1.77 -4.15 6.75
CA TYR A 236 2.58 -2.93 6.69
C TYR A 236 3.78 -3.03 7.62
N MET A 237 4.96 -2.87 7.06
CA MET A 237 6.19 -2.70 7.80
C MET A 237 6.53 -1.21 7.93
N ILE A 238 6.89 -0.82 9.14
CA ILE A 238 7.28 0.54 9.50
C ILE A 238 8.75 0.50 9.90
N SER A 239 9.62 0.96 9.02
CA SER A 239 11.04 1.07 9.26
C SER A 239 11.42 2.52 9.51
N TYR A 240 12.29 2.78 10.48
CA TYR A 240 12.73 4.12 10.81
C TYR A 240 14.17 4.15 11.29
N GLY A 241 14.81 5.34 11.12
CA GLY A 241 16.17 5.57 11.56
C GLY A 241 16.51 7.06 11.60
N TRP A 242 17.52 7.43 12.37
CA TRP A 242 17.92 8.82 12.58
C TRP A 242 19.15 9.16 11.75
N ARG A 243 19.16 10.40 11.25
CA ARG A 243 20.29 10.97 10.51
C ARG A 243 21.50 11.24 11.41
#